data_590b292358b4f7d2c65dc5fbf0b19f6a
#
_entry.id   590b292358b4f7d2c65dc5fbf0b19f6a
#
_cell.length_a   1.000
_cell.length_b   1.000
_cell.length_c   1.000
_cell.angle_alpha   90.00
_cell.angle_beta   90.00
_cell.angle_gamma   90.00
#
_symmetry.space_group_name_H-M   'P 1'
#
loop_
_entity.id
_entity.type
_entity.pdbx_description
1 polymer ?
#
loop_
_entity_poly.entity_id
_entity_poly.type
_entity_poly.pdbx_seq_one_letter_code
_entity_poly.pdbx_strand_id
1 'polypeptide(L)'
;MVRGHDTYRARSATCVWPPLDRWKKVAQCKNQALTAKKVQRDYTRKIKRYFHEMRSSRIRLSRIQNKCLYGVLLLLGCAVLFHLVGWSLWRRKLYLSWQLMHQCSSEYSGEVRDEFPSFSAGAMCSENLLGHPLAGRPCPDPPIDAVYTWVNGSDPEFQRQLEVTKRQLGIQPSPVAVAANRFAESDELRLSLRALELHAPWVRRVFVVTNGQVPAWLDLNNPRITVVTHAEIFPDKSHQPTFSSPAIESHVHRIEGLSERFLYLNDDFLITQPVWPEDFISSSGEYTIYMDWPIGGGPPGDPFYGSLQSTDRMLEQRYGAAKRRYMAHVPMLMERRLLRELHELFPAEYATTSAGRVRQPTDIQFQMAYSYFITSERRAVPAEQLFEELDIDRSGYWSVDEIRTTLPWARPLPLPPDVVNSVISTLQDCSGKNSSVFSRELVLGCAPATHQLRQLVGTRPRFRYRLGPREHWRMTTLRPDPYVAAGDLCKAVRDPPRFSAFNNEFSGIDGSSALEVSRELQYILRALFNKPSQFEKNSS
;
A
#
# COMPACT_ATOMS: atom_id res chain seq x y z
N MET A 1 -35.48 -27.04 -30.90
CA MET A 1 -36.79 -26.50 -31.39
C MET A 1 -37.21 -25.38 -30.50
N VAL A 2 -37.68 -24.33 -31.14
CA VAL A 2 -38.37 -23.11 -30.72
C VAL A 2 -37.51 -21.93 -30.26
N ARG A 3 -37.48 -20.96 -31.15
CA ARG A 3 -36.99 -19.59 -31.07
C ARG A 3 -37.89 -18.73 -30.17
N GLY A 4 -37.31 -17.82 -29.40
CA GLY A 4 -38.00 -16.69 -28.79
C GLY A 4 -37.22 -15.42 -29.02
N HIS A 5 -37.76 -14.54 -29.86
CA HIS A 5 -37.32 -13.15 -30.09
C HIS A 5 -37.72 -12.30 -28.89
N ASP A 6 -36.80 -11.53 -28.34
CA ASP A 6 -37.17 -10.41 -27.49
C ASP A 6 -36.61 -9.09 -28.06
N THR A 7 -37.59 -8.20 -28.23
CA THR A 7 -37.49 -6.89 -28.84
C THR A 7 -36.91 -5.87 -27.87
N TYR A 8 -35.84 -5.18 -28.28
CA TYR A 8 -35.34 -3.96 -27.63
C TYR A 8 -36.38 -2.83 -27.72
N ARG A 9 -36.90 -2.42 -26.57
CA ARG A 9 -37.63 -1.14 -26.42
C ARG A 9 -36.65 -0.06 -25.94
N ALA A 10 -36.33 0.87 -26.81
CA ALA A 10 -35.64 2.12 -26.46
C ALA A 10 -36.54 2.92 -25.47
N ARG A 11 -36.02 3.22 -24.28
CA ARG A 11 -36.58 4.25 -23.39
C ARG A 11 -35.87 5.56 -23.63
N SER A 12 -36.64 6.56 -24.02
CA SER A 12 -36.23 7.95 -24.18
C SER A 12 -35.64 8.52 -22.88
N ALA A 13 -34.38 8.92 -22.89
CA ALA A 13 -33.78 9.70 -21.81
C ALA A 13 -34.31 11.13 -21.85
N THR A 14 -35.08 11.52 -20.86
CA THR A 14 -35.44 12.92 -20.59
C THR A 14 -34.23 13.62 -19.98
N CYS A 15 -33.68 14.59 -20.69
CA CYS A 15 -32.64 15.49 -20.17
C CYS A 15 -33.18 16.27 -18.98
N VAL A 16 -32.65 15.99 -17.79
CA VAL A 16 -32.82 16.85 -16.61
C VAL A 16 -31.67 17.86 -16.61
N TRP A 17 -32.00 19.15 -16.63
CA TRP A 17 -31.04 20.26 -16.63
C TRP A 17 -30.34 20.35 -15.26
N PRO A 18 -29.01 20.52 -15.20
CA PRO A 18 -28.30 20.66 -13.93
C PRO A 18 -28.50 22.06 -13.30
N PRO A 19 -28.31 22.20 -11.97
CA PRO A 19 -28.53 23.45 -11.23
C PRO A 19 -27.68 24.60 -11.69
N LEU A 20 -28.18 25.84 -11.51
CA LEU A 20 -27.64 27.12 -11.99
C LEU A 20 -26.16 27.41 -11.62
N ASP A 21 -25.63 26.81 -10.59
CA ASP A 21 -24.25 27.05 -10.13
C ASP A 21 -23.15 26.50 -11.05
N ARG A 22 -23.46 25.49 -11.85
CA ARG A 22 -22.52 24.97 -12.87
C ARG A 22 -22.30 25.94 -14.03
N TRP A 23 -23.28 26.77 -14.34
CA TRP A 23 -23.15 27.75 -15.42
C TRP A 23 -22.21 28.91 -15.08
N LYS A 24 -22.05 29.24 -13.79
CA LYS A 24 -21.08 30.26 -13.35
C LYS A 24 -19.64 29.81 -13.63
N LYS A 25 -19.31 28.53 -13.43
CA LYS A 25 -17.97 28.00 -13.72
C LYS A 25 -17.70 27.91 -15.24
N VAL A 26 -18.69 27.55 -16.03
CA VAL A 26 -18.56 27.55 -17.51
C VAL A 26 -18.41 28.98 -18.06
N ALA A 27 -19.11 29.96 -17.45
CA ALA A 27 -18.94 31.37 -17.79
C ALA A 27 -17.54 31.88 -17.41
N GLN A 28 -16.96 31.41 -16.31
CA GLN A 28 -15.62 31.75 -15.89
C GLN A 28 -14.54 31.18 -16.83
N CYS A 29 -14.72 29.95 -17.33
CA CYS A 29 -13.85 29.38 -18.37
C CYS A 29 -14.01 30.10 -19.74
N LYS A 30 -15.23 30.51 -20.10
CA LYS A 30 -15.44 31.33 -21.29
C LYS A 30 -14.79 32.71 -21.18
N ASN A 31 -14.83 33.34 -20.01
CA ASN A 31 -14.15 34.62 -19.77
C ASN A 31 -12.63 34.49 -19.82
N GLN A 32 -12.05 33.40 -19.31
CA GLN A 32 -10.61 33.11 -19.45
C GLN A 32 -10.21 32.88 -20.89
N ALA A 33 -11.03 32.18 -21.69
CA ALA A 33 -10.80 32.00 -23.13
C ALA A 33 -10.94 33.30 -23.93
N LEU A 34 -11.85 34.18 -23.53
CA LEU A 34 -12.00 35.52 -24.12
C LEU A 34 -10.81 36.43 -23.75
N THR A 35 -10.29 36.33 -22.52
CA THR A 35 -9.10 37.07 -22.08
C THR A 35 -7.86 36.59 -22.83
N ALA A 36 -7.70 35.29 -23.05
CA ALA A 36 -6.62 34.72 -23.84
C ALA A 36 -6.66 35.16 -25.31
N LYS A 37 -7.87 35.20 -25.92
CA LYS A 37 -8.04 35.74 -27.28
C LYS A 37 -7.74 37.24 -27.35
N LYS A 38 -8.03 38.00 -26.30
CA LYS A 38 -7.71 39.43 -26.23
C LYS A 38 -6.19 39.64 -26.13
N VAL A 39 -5.52 38.88 -25.29
CA VAL A 39 -4.05 38.90 -25.13
C VAL A 39 -3.38 38.50 -26.48
N GLN A 40 -3.88 37.47 -27.16
CA GLN A 40 -3.35 37.05 -28.44
C GLN A 40 -3.53 38.12 -29.55
N ARG A 41 -4.68 38.83 -29.54
CA ARG A 41 -4.90 39.95 -30.49
C ARG A 41 -3.97 41.12 -30.17
N ASP A 42 -3.75 41.44 -28.93
CA ASP A 42 -2.86 42.52 -28.51
C ASP A 42 -1.39 42.21 -28.83
N TYR A 43 -0.96 40.94 -28.66
CA TYR A 43 0.37 40.47 -29.04
C TYR A 43 0.57 40.57 -30.57
N THR A 44 -0.43 40.13 -31.36
CA THR A 44 -0.40 40.23 -32.81
C THR A 44 -0.37 41.67 -33.30
N ARG A 45 -1.10 42.60 -32.61
CA ARG A 45 -1.06 44.05 -32.88
C ARG A 45 0.30 44.66 -32.54
N LYS A 46 0.91 44.28 -31.41
CA LYS A 46 2.26 44.74 -31.03
C LYS A 46 3.32 44.27 -32.00
N ILE A 47 3.26 43.02 -32.46
CA ILE A 47 4.18 42.49 -33.49
C ILE A 47 3.99 43.24 -34.80
N LYS A 48 2.74 43.47 -35.26
CA LYS A 48 2.48 44.25 -36.49
C LYS A 48 2.97 45.68 -36.38
N ARG A 49 2.81 46.34 -35.22
CA ARG A 49 3.30 47.69 -34.95
C ARG A 49 4.83 47.74 -34.98
N TYR A 50 5.51 46.76 -34.37
CA TYR A 50 6.97 46.63 -34.37
C TYR A 50 7.54 46.46 -35.78
N PHE A 51 6.89 45.64 -36.61
CA PHE A 51 7.27 45.51 -38.04
C PHE A 51 6.97 46.75 -38.86
N HIS A 52 5.97 47.53 -38.50
CA HIS A 52 5.64 48.79 -39.17
C HIS A 52 6.63 49.89 -38.79
N GLU A 53 7.02 49.97 -37.55
CA GLU A 53 8.04 50.90 -37.04
C GLU A 53 9.45 50.59 -37.59
N MET A 54 9.81 49.31 -37.72
CA MET A 54 11.06 48.92 -38.38
C MET A 54 11.10 49.27 -39.89
N ARG A 55 9.94 49.28 -40.56
CA ARG A 55 9.85 49.69 -41.98
C ARG A 55 10.01 51.18 -42.18
N SER A 56 9.72 51.98 -41.18
CA SER A 56 9.79 53.45 -41.25
C SER A 56 11.17 54.02 -40.89
N SER A 57 12.01 53.30 -40.21
CA SER A 57 13.39 53.71 -39.92
C SER A 57 14.32 53.28 -41.05
N ARG A 58 14.69 54.25 -41.91
CA ARG A 58 15.68 54.10 -42.99
C ARG A 58 17.09 53.98 -42.42
N ILE A 59 17.43 52.81 -41.84
CA ILE A 59 18.81 52.48 -41.48
C ILE A 59 19.40 51.73 -42.70
N ARG A 60 20.40 52.31 -43.34
CA ARG A 60 21.23 51.62 -44.34
C ARG A 60 22.16 50.63 -43.67
N LEU A 61 21.64 49.42 -43.35
CA LEU A 61 22.45 48.27 -42.87
C LEU A 61 23.18 47.66 -44.07
N SER A 62 24.44 47.29 -43.87
CA SER A 62 25.21 46.60 -44.90
C SER A 62 24.53 45.26 -45.26
N ARG A 63 24.74 44.74 -46.47
CA ARG A 63 24.12 43.47 -46.91
C ARG A 63 24.38 42.28 -45.96
N ILE A 64 25.48 42.30 -45.21
CA ILE A 64 25.84 41.29 -44.23
C ILE A 64 25.00 41.44 -42.94
N GLN A 65 24.84 42.66 -42.46
CA GLN A 65 24.02 42.96 -41.29
C GLN A 65 22.53 42.63 -41.50
N ASN A 66 22.04 42.90 -42.73
CA ASN A 66 20.67 42.50 -43.09
C ASN A 66 20.49 40.99 -43.10
N LYS A 67 21.44 40.19 -43.60
CA LYS A 67 21.35 38.73 -43.57
C LYS A 67 21.39 38.17 -42.15
N CYS A 68 22.22 38.72 -41.23
CA CYS A 68 22.24 38.34 -39.83
C CYS A 68 20.92 38.72 -39.12
N LEU A 69 20.38 39.92 -39.38
CA LEU A 69 19.10 40.36 -38.80
C LEU A 69 17.94 39.46 -39.28
N TYR A 70 17.88 39.11 -40.57
CA TYR A 70 16.90 38.17 -41.07
C TYR A 70 17.05 36.78 -40.46
N GLY A 71 18.25 36.28 -40.24
CA GLY A 71 18.52 35.01 -39.57
C GLY A 71 18.02 35.00 -38.13
N VAL A 72 18.29 36.05 -37.35
CA VAL A 72 17.82 36.20 -35.96
C VAL A 72 16.29 36.31 -35.89
N LEU A 73 15.67 37.08 -36.79
CA LEU A 73 14.21 37.20 -36.86
C LEU A 73 13.52 35.88 -37.25
N LEU A 74 14.16 35.10 -38.14
CA LEU A 74 13.67 33.77 -38.52
C LEU A 74 13.76 32.80 -37.36
N LEU A 75 14.87 32.78 -36.60
CA LEU A 75 15.05 31.96 -35.42
C LEU A 75 14.05 32.33 -34.32
N LEU A 76 13.83 33.61 -34.05
CA LEU A 76 12.82 34.08 -33.09
C LEU A 76 11.39 33.71 -33.58
N GLY A 77 11.09 33.81 -34.85
CA GLY A 77 9.84 33.38 -35.41
C GLY A 77 9.61 31.87 -35.25
N CYS A 78 10.63 31.06 -35.53
CA CYS A 78 10.58 29.61 -35.33
C CYS A 78 10.41 29.25 -33.84
N ALA A 79 11.10 29.92 -32.92
CA ALA A 79 10.95 29.69 -31.48
C ALA A 79 9.53 30.04 -31.01
N VAL A 80 8.97 31.16 -31.43
CA VAL A 80 7.58 31.55 -31.15
C VAL A 80 6.58 30.54 -31.71
N LEU A 81 6.81 30.09 -32.95
CA LEU A 81 5.94 29.09 -33.57
C LEU A 81 6.02 27.76 -32.85
N PHE A 82 7.22 27.32 -32.43
CA PHE A 82 7.44 26.11 -31.66
C PHE A 82 6.72 26.18 -30.32
N HIS A 83 6.80 27.31 -29.61
CA HIS A 83 6.06 27.53 -28.37
C HIS A 83 4.55 27.54 -28.58
N LEU A 84 4.04 28.19 -29.61
CA LEU A 84 2.61 28.23 -29.91
C LEU A 84 2.04 26.85 -30.29
N VAL A 85 2.80 26.09 -31.09
CA VAL A 85 2.42 24.72 -31.47
C VAL A 85 2.49 23.78 -30.24
N GLY A 86 3.57 23.85 -29.47
CA GLY A 86 3.72 23.08 -28.25
C GLY A 86 2.58 23.36 -27.24
N TRP A 87 2.23 24.63 -27.03
CA TRP A 87 1.13 25.02 -26.15
C TRP A 87 -0.26 24.60 -26.68
N SER A 88 -0.46 24.62 -27.99
CA SER A 88 -1.69 24.12 -28.62
C SER A 88 -1.84 22.62 -28.51
N LEU A 89 -0.74 21.86 -28.69
CA LEU A 89 -0.71 20.40 -28.49
C LEU A 89 -0.94 20.02 -27.01
N TRP A 90 -0.32 20.74 -26.09
CA TRP A 90 -0.51 20.53 -24.67
C TRP A 90 -1.97 20.80 -24.24
N ARG A 91 -2.59 21.90 -24.69
CA ARG A 91 -4.02 22.17 -24.46
C ARG A 91 -4.94 21.10 -25.04
N ARG A 92 -4.59 20.57 -26.22
CA ARG A 92 -5.36 19.47 -26.83
C ARG A 92 -5.28 18.20 -25.98
N LYS A 93 -4.09 17.89 -25.46
CA LYS A 93 -3.91 16.75 -24.54
C LYS A 93 -4.73 16.91 -23.26
N LEU A 94 -4.71 18.08 -22.62
CA LEU A 94 -5.52 18.36 -21.44
C LEU A 94 -7.03 18.25 -21.71
N TYR A 95 -7.48 18.73 -22.85
CA TYR A 95 -8.89 18.60 -23.23
C TYR A 95 -9.30 17.14 -23.47
N LEU A 96 -8.46 16.35 -24.11
CA LEU A 96 -8.71 14.92 -24.33
C LEU A 96 -8.65 14.13 -23.02
N SER A 97 -7.73 14.45 -22.14
CA SER A 97 -7.64 13.89 -20.79
C SER A 97 -8.94 14.17 -20.01
N TRP A 98 -9.37 15.43 -19.98
CA TRP A 98 -10.63 15.82 -19.33
C TRP A 98 -11.87 15.10 -19.93
N GLN A 99 -11.94 14.97 -21.26
CA GLN A 99 -13.03 14.22 -21.91
C GLN A 99 -13.03 12.75 -21.49
N LEU A 100 -11.86 12.10 -21.50
CA LEU A 100 -11.71 10.70 -21.13
C LEU A 100 -12.11 10.49 -19.65
N MET A 101 -11.66 11.36 -18.75
CA MET A 101 -11.99 11.31 -17.33
C MET A 101 -13.48 11.51 -17.08
N HIS A 102 -14.09 12.48 -17.77
CA HIS A 102 -15.53 12.72 -17.65
C HIS A 102 -16.36 11.54 -18.15
N GLN A 103 -15.93 10.92 -19.25
CA GLN A 103 -16.58 9.71 -19.77
C GLN A 103 -16.45 8.54 -18.79
N CYS A 104 -15.25 8.32 -18.21
CA CYS A 104 -15.04 7.28 -17.21
C CYS A 104 -15.88 7.50 -15.96
N SER A 105 -15.97 8.72 -15.44
CA SER A 105 -16.76 9.01 -14.25
C SER A 105 -18.28 8.91 -14.50
N SER A 106 -18.73 9.15 -15.71
CA SER A 106 -20.16 9.00 -16.08
C SER A 106 -20.55 7.54 -16.31
N GLU A 107 -19.63 6.70 -16.79
CA GLU A 107 -19.84 5.26 -16.93
C GLU A 107 -19.84 4.57 -15.56
N TYR A 108 -19.16 5.14 -14.57
CA TYR A 108 -19.13 4.67 -13.18
C TYR A 108 -20.23 5.29 -12.31
N SER A 109 -21.36 5.60 -12.83
CA SER A 109 -22.56 5.82 -12.01
C SER A 109 -23.05 4.48 -11.43
N GLY A 110 -22.11 3.67 -10.95
CA GLY A 110 -22.40 2.42 -10.27
C GLY A 110 -23.26 2.74 -9.06
N GLU A 111 -24.46 2.17 -9.04
CA GLU A 111 -25.23 2.02 -7.83
C GLU A 111 -24.26 1.53 -6.76
N VAL A 112 -24.09 2.33 -5.71
CA VAL A 112 -23.49 1.84 -4.46
C VAL A 112 -24.34 0.63 -4.10
N ARG A 113 -23.81 -0.57 -4.30
CA ARG A 113 -24.48 -1.78 -3.87
C ARG A 113 -24.54 -1.71 -2.35
N ASP A 114 -25.66 -1.23 -1.83
CA ASP A 114 -26.04 -1.35 -0.41
C ASP A 114 -26.31 -2.83 -0.03
N GLU A 115 -25.67 -3.75 -0.76
CA GLU A 115 -25.83 -5.18 -0.56
C GLU A 115 -24.72 -5.76 0.31
N PHE A 116 -24.72 -5.39 1.58
CA PHE A 116 -24.38 -6.39 2.57
C PHE A 116 -25.63 -7.27 2.75
N PRO A 117 -25.61 -8.56 2.38
CA PRO A 117 -26.78 -9.40 2.46
C PRO A 117 -27.31 -9.40 3.90
N SER A 118 -28.56 -9.03 4.06
CA SER A 118 -29.29 -9.05 5.34
C SER A 118 -29.53 -10.51 5.73
N PHE A 119 -28.73 -11.04 6.67
CA PHE A 119 -28.95 -12.34 7.29
C PHE A 119 -29.44 -12.20 8.72
N SER A 120 -30.31 -13.15 9.13
CA SER A 120 -31.02 -13.21 10.38
C SER A 120 -30.16 -13.20 11.64
N ALA A 121 -30.71 -12.62 12.68
CA ALA A 121 -30.41 -12.58 14.11
C ALA A 121 -29.35 -13.56 14.68
N GLY A 122 -28.08 -13.39 14.28
CA GLY A 122 -26.91 -13.87 15.00
C GLY A 122 -26.35 -12.74 15.88
N ALA A 123 -25.51 -13.05 16.85
CA ALA A 123 -24.95 -12.10 17.83
C ALA A 123 -24.52 -10.79 17.16
N MET A 124 -25.18 -9.69 17.53
CA MET A 124 -25.09 -8.40 16.87
C MET A 124 -23.84 -7.67 17.30
N CYS A 125 -22.84 -7.59 16.41
CA CYS A 125 -21.63 -6.81 16.64
C CYS A 125 -21.87 -5.33 16.39
N SER A 126 -21.77 -4.49 17.41
CA SER A 126 -21.76 -3.03 17.33
C SER A 126 -20.37 -2.42 17.54
N GLU A 127 -19.35 -3.22 17.84
CA GLU A 127 -17.96 -2.77 17.94
C GLU A 127 -17.29 -2.72 16.57
N ASN A 128 -17.80 -1.87 15.69
CA ASN A 128 -17.32 -1.65 14.35
C ASN A 128 -17.39 -0.15 13.98
N LEU A 129 -16.92 0.25 12.82
CA LEU A 129 -16.90 1.65 12.39
C LEU A 129 -18.29 2.28 12.39
N LEU A 130 -19.31 1.55 12.01
CA LEU A 130 -20.67 2.08 11.88
C LEU A 130 -21.40 2.20 13.23
N GLY A 131 -20.93 1.53 14.28
CA GLY A 131 -21.56 1.56 15.61
C GLY A 131 -22.89 0.80 15.70
N HIS A 132 -23.28 0.06 14.68
CA HIS A 132 -24.48 -0.77 14.64
C HIS A 132 -24.16 -2.15 14.03
N PRO A 133 -25.04 -3.15 14.25
CA PRO A 133 -24.79 -4.50 13.76
C PRO A 133 -24.65 -4.55 12.24
N LEU A 134 -23.59 -5.20 11.79
CA LEU A 134 -23.45 -5.62 10.41
C LEU A 134 -24.27 -6.86 10.20
N ALA A 135 -25.24 -6.81 9.28
CA ALA A 135 -26.22 -7.83 9.03
C ALA A 135 -25.65 -9.25 9.06
N GLY A 136 -25.99 -10.01 10.12
CA GLY A 136 -25.71 -11.43 10.24
C GLY A 136 -24.24 -11.85 10.45
N ARG A 137 -23.32 -10.92 10.71
CA ARG A 137 -21.92 -11.27 10.98
C ARG A 137 -21.50 -10.89 12.39
N PRO A 138 -20.79 -11.80 13.11
CA PRO A 138 -20.20 -11.48 14.42
C PRO A 138 -19.05 -10.46 14.24
N CYS A 139 -18.70 -9.77 15.33
CA CYS A 139 -17.45 -9.03 15.38
C CYS A 139 -16.26 -9.96 15.16
N PRO A 140 -15.19 -9.47 14.51
CA PRO A 140 -13.92 -10.18 14.58
C PRO A 140 -13.48 -10.40 16.02
N ASP A 141 -13.05 -11.62 16.36
CA ASP A 141 -12.47 -11.94 17.66
C ASP A 141 -11.07 -12.55 17.46
N PRO A 142 -10.02 -11.89 17.95
CA PRO A 142 -10.00 -10.54 18.54
C PRO A 142 -10.41 -9.43 17.55
N PRO A 143 -10.87 -8.27 18.07
CA PRO A 143 -11.22 -7.12 17.24
C PRO A 143 -10.04 -6.65 16.40
N ILE A 144 -10.34 -6.08 15.23
CA ILE A 144 -9.32 -5.59 14.29
C ILE A 144 -9.48 -4.08 14.13
N ASP A 145 -8.42 -3.33 14.41
CA ASP A 145 -8.33 -1.89 14.17
C ASP A 145 -7.66 -1.59 12.83
N ALA A 146 -7.71 -0.34 12.38
CA ALA A 146 -6.92 0.16 11.27
C ALA A 146 -5.89 1.19 11.76
N VAL A 147 -4.66 1.10 11.25
CA VAL A 147 -3.58 2.03 11.55
C VAL A 147 -3.09 2.62 10.24
N TYR A 148 -3.18 3.94 10.13
CA TYR A 148 -2.65 4.73 9.03
C TYR A 148 -1.40 5.48 9.46
N THR A 149 -0.46 5.64 8.55
CA THR A 149 0.61 6.65 8.66
C THR A 149 0.31 7.76 7.67
N TRP A 150 0.41 9.03 8.13
CA TRP A 150 0.09 10.19 7.31
C TRP A 150 0.96 11.41 7.62
N VAL A 151 1.23 12.20 6.60
CA VAL A 151 1.94 13.47 6.71
C VAL A 151 1.45 14.44 5.62
N ASN A 152 1.30 15.71 5.99
CA ASN A 152 1.17 16.78 5.01
C ASN A 152 2.53 17.41 4.75
N GLY A 153 3.21 17.00 3.71
CA GLY A 153 4.52 17.51 3.35
C GLY A 153 4.52 18.94 2.80
N SER A 154 3.37 19.52 2.46
CA SER A 154 3.27 20.92 2.05
C SER A 154 3.17 21.90 3.23
N ASP A 155 3.04 21.39 4.46
CA ASP A 155 3.01 22.19 5.67
C ASP A 155 4.33 22.93 5.88
N PRO A 156 4.32 24.28 6.06
CA PRO A 156 5.54 25.08 6.20
C PRO A 156 6.40 24.68 7.42
N GLU A 157 5.77 24.27 8.52
CA GLU A 157 6.49 23.85 9.73
C GLU A 157 7.17 22.50 9.52
N PHE A 158 6.51 21.56 8.86
CA PHE A 158 7.11 20.30 8.44
C PHE A 158 8.35 20.53 7.57
N GLN A 159 8.24 21.37 6.56
CA GLN A 159 9.35 21.72 5.66
C GLN A 159 10.51 22.38 6.43
N ARG A 160 10.20 23.29 7.35
CA ARG A 160 11.20 23.93 8.21
C ARG A 160 11.94 22.90 9.07
N GLN A 161 11.22 21.97 9.71
CA GLN A 161 11.80 20.92 10.55
C GLN A 161 12.67 19.96 9.73
N LEU A 162 12.23 19.57 8.54
CA LEU A 162 12.98 18.73 7.61
C LEU A 162 14.31 19.41 7.23
N GLU A 163 14.30 20.69 6.87
CA GLU A 163 15.49 21.46 6.52
C GLU A 163 16.45 21.65 7.71
N VAL A 164 15.95 21.87 8.91
CA VAL A 164 16.77 21.93 10.14
C VAL A 164 17.42 20.57 10.38
N THR A 165 16.67 19.49 10.26
CA THR A 165 17.18 18.12 10.45
C THR A 165 18.26 17.77 9.43
N LYS A 166 18.07 18.11 8.15
CA LYS A 166 19.10 17.93 7.11
C LYS A 166 20.41 18.64 7.47
N ARG A 167 20.35 19.87 7.95
CA ARG A 167 21.53 20.63 8.38
C ARG A 167 22.23 20.00 9.59
N GLN A 168 21.46 19.51 10.57
CA GLN A 168 21.98 18.87 11.78
C GLN A 168 22.69 17.54 11.48
N LEU A 169 22.22 16.79 10.50
CA LEU A 169 22.82 15.51 10.11
C LEU A 169 24.23 15.68 9.52
N GLY A 170 24.60 16.88 9.03
CA GLY A 170 25.91 17.15 8.41
C GLY A 170 26.19 16.31 7.15
N ILE A 171 25.27 15.43 6.79
CA ILE A 171 25.30 14.55 5.63
C ILE A 171 24.18 15.00 4.71
N GLN A 172 24.48 15.21 3.42
CA GLN A 172 23.42 15.44 2.43
C GLN A 172 22.64 14.11 2.30
N PRO A 173 21.37 14.04 2.77
CA PRO A 173 20.57 12.82 2.55
C PRO A 173 20.41 12.60 1.06
N SER A 174 20.26 11.35 0.65
CA SER A 174 19.94 11.03 -0.75
C SER A 174 18.79 11.92 -1.22
N PRO A 175 18.90 12.61 -2.36
CA PRO A 175 17.83 13.45 -2.89
C PRO A 175 16.50 12.68 -2.99
N VAL A 176 16.57 11.39 -3.28
CA VAL A 176 15.41 10.50 -3.34
C VAL A 176 14.76 10.27 -1.96
N ALA A 177 15.56 10.24 -0.87
CA ALA A 177 15.04 10.06 0.49
C ALA A 177 14.16 11.22 0.98
N VAL A 178 14.40 12.42 0.46
CA VAL A 178 13.77 13.68 0.87
C VAL A 178 13.05 14.38 -0.28
N ALA A 179 12.76 13.65 -1.35
CA ALA A 179 12.04 14.17 -2.50
C ALA A 179 10.61 14.61 -2.11
N ALA A 180 10.17 15.75 -2.63
CA ALA A 180 8.87 16.35 -2.27
C ALA A 180 7.68 15.42 -2.54
N ASN A 181 7.75 14.60 -3.59
CA ASN A 181 6.70 13.63 -3.93
C ASN A 181 6.47 12.55 -2.85
N ARG A 182 7.47 12.29 -1.98
CA ARG A 182 7.32 11.32 -0.87
C ARG A 182 6.46 11.84 0.28
N PHE A 183 6.18 13.11 0.29
CA PHE A 183 5.40 13.80 1.32
C PHE A 183 4.23 14.58 0.71
N ALA A 184 4.02 14.42 -0.61
CA ALA A 184 2.90 15.07 -1.30
C ALA A 184 1.59 14.50 -0.76
N GLU A 185 0.63 15.39 -0.50
CA GLU A 185 -0.71 15.03 -0.03
C GLU A 185 -1.71 15.43 -1.12
N SER A 186 -2.52 14.47 -1.54
CA SER A 186 -3.52 14.63 -2.61
C SER A 186 -4.91 14.20 -2.15
N ASP A 187 -5.25 14.41 -0.87
CA ASP A 187 -6.52 14.00 -0.24
C ASP A 187 -6.64 12.45 -0.12
N GLU A 188 -5.49 11.72 -0.23
CA GLU A 188 -5.48 10.26 -0.26
C GLU A 188 -6.02 9.67 1.04
N LEU A 189 -5.55 10.13 2.21
CA LEU A 189 -6.03 9.65 3.51
C LEU A 189 -7.55 9.79 3.64
N ARG A 190 -8.09 10.94 3.22
CA ARG A 190 -9.54 11.20 3.30
C ARG A 190 -10.34 10.21 2.48
N LEU A 191 -9.88 9.94 1.26
CA LEU A 191 -10.53 9.03 0.33
C LEU A 191 -10.32 7.58 0.73
N SER A 192 -9.16 7.24 1.31
CA SER A 192 -8.91 5.92 1.89
C SER A 192 -9.80 5.63 3.10
N LEU A 193 -10.06 6.62 3.95
CA LEU A 193 -11.00 6.48 5.07
C LEU A 193 -12.46 6.29 4.60
N ARG A 194 -12.87 6.95 3.52
CA ARG A 194 -14.18 6.70 2.89
C ARG A 194 -14.28 5.28 2.34
N ALA A 195 -13.21 4.83 1.68
CA ALA A 195 -13.10 3.47 1.15
C ALA A 195 -13.12 2.42 2.27
N LEU A 196 -12.39 2.66 3.36
CA LEU A 196 -12.37 1.79 4.54
C LEU A 196 -13.77 1.64 5.16
N GLU A 197 -14.47 2.76 5.39
CA GLU A 197 -15.81 2.75 5.96
C GLU A 197 -16.80 2.00 5.06
N LEU A 198 -16.69 2.20 3.74
CA LEU A 198 -17.59 1.58 2.77
C LEU A 198 -17.33 0.07 2.61
N HIS A 199 -16.07 -0.36 2.58
CA HIS A 199 -15.68 -1.70 2.16
C HIS A 199 -15.15 -2.60 3.28
N ALA A 200 -14.78 -2.03 4.43
CA ALA A 200 -14.33 -2.76 5.61
C ALA A 200 -14.98 -2.23 6.90
N PRO A 201 -16.32 -2.06 6.95
CA PRO A 201 -17.03 -1.46 8.07
C PRO A 201 -16.91 -2.27 9.38
N TRP A 202 -16.44 -3.51 9.33
CA TRP A 202 -16.18 -4.38 10.47
C TRP A 202 -14.94 -4.00 11.28
N VAL A 203 -14.11 -3.08 10.81
CA VAL A 203 -12.99 -2.49 11.57
C VAL A 203 -13.56 -1.80 12.81
N ARG A 204 -12.89 -1.96 13.96
CA ARG A 204 -13.36 -1.41 15.24
C ARG A 204 -13.09 0.09 15.35
N ARG A 205 -11.84 0.51 15.14
CA ARG A 205 -11.36 1.89 15.27
C ARG A 205 -10.25 2.17 14.26
N VAL A 206 -10.02 3.45 14.03
CA VAL A 206 -8.93 3.96 13.18
C VAL A 206 -7.93 4.73 14.04
N PHE A 207 -6.66 4.48 13.84
CA PHE A 207 -5.55 5.25 14.40
C PHE A 207 -4.77 5.89 13.25
N VAL A 208 -4.54 7.21 13.33
CA VAL A 208 -3.77 7.94 12.33
C VAL A 208 -2.49 8.44 12.98
N VAL A 209 -1.36 7.85 12.59
CA VAL A 209 -0.03 8.17 13.12
C VAL A 209 0.55 9.35 12.34
N THR A 210 0.90 10.42 13.04
CA THR A 210 1.41 11.67 12.46
C THR A 210 2.59 12.23 13.27
N ASN A 211 3.25 13.24 12.71
CA ASN A 211 4.25 14.03 13.44
C ASN A 211 3.65 15.12 14.36
N GLY A 212 2.35 15.04 14.65
CA GLY A 212 1.57 16.06 15.37
C GLY A 212 0.65 16.87 14.48
N GLN A 213 0.72 16.70 13.18
CA GLN A 213 -0.22 17.30 12.23
C GLN A 213 -1.60 16.64 12.34
N VAL A 214 -2.64 17.44 12.09
CA VAL A 214 -4.03 16.99 12.03
C VAL A 214 -4.66 17.47 10.73
N PRO A 215 -5.25 16.58 9.91
CA PRO A 215 -5.96 17.00 8.70
C PRO A 215 -7.08 17.99 9.05
N ALA A 216 -7.16 19.12 8.36
CA ALA A 216 -8.13 20.18 8.67
C ALA A 216 -9.59 19.72 8.60
N TRP A 217 -9.88 18.76 7.74
CA TRP A 217 -11.20 18.18 7.53
C TRP A 217 -11.58 17.09 8.54
N LEU A 218 -10.64 16.57 9.34
CA LEU A 218 -10.85 15.44 10.26
C LEU A 218 -11.64 15.89 11.50
N ASP A 219 -12.73 15.16 11.83
CA ASP A 219 -13.49 15.35 13.06
C ASP A 219 -12.88 14.57 14.23
N LEU A 220 -12.18 15.28 15.09
CA LEU A 220 -11.56 14.69 16.29
C LEU A 220 -12.56 14.33 17.40
N ASN A 221 -13.84 14.73 17.29
CA ASN A 221 -14.87 14.35 18.25
C ASN A 221 -15.44 12.96 17.97
N ASN A 222 -15.14 12.37 16.83
CA ASN A 222 -15.57 11.02 16.52
C ASN A 222 -14.79 10.00 17.36
N PRO A 223 -15.47 9.18 18.22
CA PRO A 223 -14.79 8.23 19.11
C PRO A 223 -14.15 7.03 18.37
N ARG A 224 -14.40 6.90 17.08
CA ARG A 224 -13.88 5.80 16.24
C ARG A 224 -12.56 6.11 15.56
N ILE A 225 -12.07 7.36 15.68
CA ILE A 225 -10.77 7.75 15.13
C ILE A 225 -9.92 8.42 16.19
N THR A 226 -8.63 8.12 16.18
CA THR A 226 -7.65 8.70 17.12
C THR A 226 -6.41 9.11 16.33
N VAL A 227 -5.98 10.36 16.49
CA VAL A 227 -4.68 10.81 16.00
C VAL A 227 -3.63 10.50 17.05
N VAL A 228 -2.55 9.84 16.63
CA VAL A 228 -1.43 9.41 17.47
C VAL A 228 -0.17 10.09 16.97
N THR A 229 0.58 10.71 17.86
CA THR A 229 1.83 11.37 17.49
C THR A 229 3.01 10.39 17.50
N HIS A 230 4.06 10.68 16.74
CA HIS A 230 5.32 9.92 16.84
C HIS A 230 5.84 9.91 18.29
N ALA A 231 5.65 11.00 19.02
CA ALA A 231 6.06 11.09 20.41
C ALA A 231 5.39 10.05 21.34
N GLU A 232 4.22 9.57 21.03
CA GLU A 232 3.51 8.58 21.82
C GLU A 232 4.03 7.15 21.59
N ILE A 233 4.48 6.85 20.36
CA ILE A 233 4.89 5.49 19.97
C ILE A 233 6.40 5.24 20.05
N PHE A 234 7.24 6.28 19.94
CA PHE A 234 8.70 6.12 20.03
C PHE A 234 9.14 6.00 21.50
N PRO A 235 9.79 4.88 21.90
CA PRO A 235 10.32 4.73 23.25
C PRO A 235 11.48 5.68 23.53
N ASP A 236 12.37 5.88 22.55
CA ASP A 236 13.47 6.82 22.64
C ASP A 236 13.09 8.14 21.91
N LYS A 237 12.90 9.20 22.72
CA LYS A 237 12.54 10.53 22.21
C LYS A 237 13.68 11.21 21.45
N SER A 238 14.94 10.77 21.64
CA SER A 238 16.09 11.31 20.90
C SER A 238 16.07 10.92 19.43
N HIS A 239 15.29 9.91 19.04
CA HIS A 239 15.06 9.53 17.64
C HIS A 239 14.14 10.47 16.86
N GLN A 240 13.61 11.52 17.52
CA GLN A 240 12.71 12.51 16.91
C GLN A 240 13.35 13.89 16.74
N PRO A 241 12.87 14.70 15.78
CA PRO A 241 11.88 14.38 14.75
C PRO A 241 12.44 13.38 13.73
N THR A 242 11.60 12.50 13.18
CA THR A 242 11.96 11.61 12.08
C THR A 242 11.06 11.84 10.87
N PHE A 243 11.65 11.72 9.68
CA PHE A 243 11.02 11.79 8.35
C PHE A 243 11.18 10.46 7.61
N SER A 244 11.49 9.39 8.35
CA SER A 244 11.67 8.03 7.85
C SER A 244 10.42 7.20 8.16
N SER A 245 9.64 6.83 7.13
CA SER A 245 8.50 5.93 7.33
C SER A 245 8.91 4.57 7.92
N PRO A 246 10.03 3.90 7.53
CA PRO A 246 10.48 2.70 8.21
C PRO A 246 10.70 2.87 9.72
N ALA A 247 11.24 4.01 10.15
CA ALA A 247 11.40 4.30 11.58
C ALA A 247 10.05 4.43 12.29
N ILE A 248 9.08 5.11 11.69
CA ILE A 248 7.71 5.27 12.23
C ILE A 248 7.00 3.93 12.26
N GLU A 249 6.99 3.21 11.15
CA GLU A 249 6.34 1.91 10.97
C GLU A 249 6.82 0.87 11.98
N SER A 250 8.10 0.89 12.35
CA SER A 250 8.67 -0.02 13.35
C SER A 250 8.02 0.11 14.74
N HIS A 251 7.35 1.22 15.03
CA HIS A 251 6.77 1.49 16.35
C HIS A 251 5.24 1.48 16.41
N VAL A 252 4.52 1.30 15.30
CA VAL A 252 3.04 1.35 15.28
C VAL A 252 2.38 0.34 16.24
N HIS A 253 3.02 -0.78 16.53
CA HIS A 253 2.54 -1.77 17.48
C HIS A 253 2.49 -1.26 18.94
N ARG A 254 3.08 -0.09 19.23
CA ARG A 254 3.12 0.55 20.55
C ARG A 254 1.96 1.52 20.79
N ILE A 255 1.08 1.71 19.82
CA ILE A 255 -0.10 2.56 19.97
C ILE A 255 -0.94 2.08 21.17
N GLU A 256 -1.25 3.00 22.07
CA GLU A 256 -2.11 2.71 23.22
C GLU A 256 -3.55 2.46 22.78
N GLY A 257 -4.20 1.45 23.34
CA GLY A 257 -5.58 1.08 22.99
C GLY A 257 -5.75 0.35 21.66
N LEU A 258 -4.68 0.18 20.87
CA LEU A 258 -4.70 -0.62 19.64
C LEU A 258 -5.01 -2.09 19.95
N SER A 259 -5.88 -2.71 19.14
CA SER A 259 -6.19 -4.13 19.26
C SER A 259 -4.98 -5.02 18.96
N GLU A 260 -5.01 -6.28 19.40
CA GLU A 260 -3.93 -7.23 19.15
C GLU A 260 -3.73 -7.47 17.65
N ARG A 261 -4.83 -7.46 16.86
CA ARG A 261 -4.81 -7.50 15.40
C ARG A 261 -5.18 -6.14 14.83
N PHE A 262 -4.48 -5.72 13.80
CA PHE A 262 -4.80 -4.49 13.10
C PHE A 262 -4.43 -4.56 11.63
N LEU A 263 -5.15 -3.81 10.80
CA LEU A 263 -4.77 -3.54 9.42
C LEU A 263 -3.80 -2.35 9.42
N TYR A 264 -2.61 -2.55 8.88
CA TYR A 264 -1.69 -1.46 8.58
C TYR A 264 -1.95 -0.94 7.16
N LEU A 265 -2.08 0.37 7.02
CA LEU A 265 -2.32 1.05 5.75
C LEU A 265 -1.41 2.30 5.63
N ASN A 266 -0.86 2.52 4.45
CA ASN A 266 -0.42 3.85 4.04
C ASN A 266 -1.65 4.67 3.63
N ASP A 267 -1.51 5.99 3.60
CA ASP A 267 -2.59 6.91 3.23
C ASP A 267 -3.06 6.74 1.76
N ASP A 268 -2.19 6.24 0.88
CA ASP A 268 -2.45 5.94 -0.53
C ASP A 268 -3.05 4.53 -0.79
N PHE A 269 -3.29 3.73 0.26
CA PHE A 269 -3.93 2.41 0.13
C PHE A 269 -5.45 2.55 0.08
N LEU A 270 -6.08 1.99 -0.95
CA LEU A 270 -7.52 2.02 -1.13
C LEU A 270 -8.10 0.61 -1.14
N ILE A 271 -9.12 0.39 -0.31
CA ILE A 271 -9.96 -0.80 -0.38
C ILE A 271 -11.08 -0.49 -1.36
N THR A 272 -10.99 -1.01 -2.58
CA THR A 272 -11.86 -0.65 -3.70
C THR A 272 -13.02 -1.62 -3.95
N GLN A 273 -13.08 -2.72 -3.19
CA GLN A 273 -14.20 -3.66 -3.14
C GLN A 273 -14.43 -4.15 -1.70
N PRO A 274 -15.64 -4.63 -1.36
CA PRO A 274 -15.91 -5.18 -0.04
C PRO A 274 -14.94 -6.29 0.34
N VAL A 275 -14.36 -6.19 1.53
CA VAL A 275 -13.45 -7.17 2.12
C VAL A 275 -13.93 -7.56 3.52
N TRP A 276 -13.52 -8.75 3.95
CA TRP A 276 -13.83 -9.30 5.26
C TRP A 276 -12.56 -9.74 5.99
N PRO A 277 -12.58 -9.97 7.31
CA PRO A 277 -11.42 -10.48 8.04
C PRO A 277 -10.80 -11.73 7.40
N GLU A 278 -11.63 -12.61 6.81
CA GLU A 278 -11.20 -13.84 6.15
C GLU A 278 -10.38 -13.61 4.87
N ASP A 279 -10.41 -12.41 4.29
CA ASP A 279 -9.54 -12.03 3.18
C ASP A 279 -8.08 -11.82 3.64
N PHE A 280 -7.88 -11.57 4.95
CA PHE A 280 -6.58 -11.34 5.57
C PHE A 280 -6.11 -12.52 6.44
N ILE A 281 -7.04 -13.14 7.18
CA ILE A 281 -6.78 -14.30 8.01
C ILE A 281 -8.01 -15.19 8.05
N SER A 282 -7.85 -16.47 7.73
CA SER A 282 -8.96 -17.43 7.77
C SER A 282 -9.37 -17.74 9.21
N SER A 283 -10.55 -18.34 9.39
CA SER A 283 -11.02 -18.86 10.68
C SER A 283 -10.08 -19.91 11.29
N SER A 284 -9.29 -20.60 10.47
CA SER A 284 -8.27 -21.56 10.90
C SER A 284 -6.92 -20.90 11.25
N GLY A 285 -6.82 -19.57 11.21
CA GLY A 285 -5.60 -18.81 11.51
C GLY A 285 -4.56 -18.81 10.38
N GLU A 286 -4.99 -19.01 9.11
CA GLU A 286 -4.12 -18.96 7.95
C GLU A 286 -4.05 -17.52 7.42
N TYR A 287 -2.85 -16.93 7.40
CA TYR A 287 -2.60 -15.56 6.92
C TYR A 287 -2.65 -15.48 5.40
N THR A 288 -3.21 -14.43 4.84
CA THR A 288 -3.11 -14.11 3.40
C THR A 288 -1.98 -13.10 3.20
N ILE A 289 -0.95 -13.48 2.44
CA ILE A 289 0.22 -12.66 2.14
C ILE A 289 0.23 -12.29 0.66
N TYR A 290 0.21 -11.00 0.35
CA TYR A 290 0.26 -10.48 -1.00
C TYR A 290 1.70 -10.11 -1.36
N MET A 291 2.29 -10.77 -2.36
CA MET A 291 3.65 -10.55 -2.82
C MET A 291 3.66 -9.93 -4.22
N ASP A 292 4.64 -9.06 -4.49
CA ASP A 292 4.78 -8.40 -5.79
C ASP A 292 6.03 -8.87 -6.54
N TRP A 293 7.02 -8.01 -6.77
CA TRP A 293 8.19 -8.32 -7.60
C TRP A 293 9.31 -9.02 -6.80
N PRO A 294 10.18 -9.79 -7.49
CA PRO A 294 11.38 -10.32 -6.86
C PRO A 294 12.30 -9.20 -6.39
N ILE A 295 12.92 -9.36 -5.23
CA ILE A 295 13.92 -8.40 -4.75
C ILE A 295 15.12 -8.47 -5.68
N GLY A 296 15.51 -7.32 -6.23
CA GLY A 296 16.63 -7.18 -7.17
C GLY A 296 17.37 -5.87 -6.97
N GLY A 297 18.33 -5.59 -7.85
CA GLY A 297 18.99 -4.29 -7.87
C GLY A 297 18.03 -3.18 -8.32
N GLY A 298 18.07 -2.06 -7.61
CA GLY A 298 17.38 -0.82 -7.99
C GLY A 298 18.35 0.27 -8.44
N PRO A 299 17.87 1.48 -8.68
CA PRO A 299 18.72 2.63 -8.99
C PRO A 299 19.81 2.83 -7.92
N PRO A 300 21.06 3.07 -8.31
CA PRO A 300 22.13 3.34 -7.36
C PRO A 300 21.79 4.53 -6.44
N GLY A 301 21.99 4.36 -5.13
CA GLY A 301 21.76 5.42 -4.15
C GLY A 301 20.30 5.63 -3.71
N ASP A 302 19.35 4.86 -4.23
CA ASP A 302 17.98 4.88 -3.70
C ASP A 302 17.93 4.10 -2.37
N PRO A 303 17.62 4.77 -1.24
CA PRO A 303 17.58 4.13 0.07
C PRO A 303 16.49 3.06 0.19
N PHE A 304 15.41 3.14 -0.60
CA PHE A 304 14.37 2.11 -0.61
C PHE A 304 14.91 0.76 -1.08
N TYR A 305 15.60 0.72 -2.22
CA TYR A 305 16.19 -0.54 -2.72
C TYR A 305 17.32 -1.03 -1.83
N GLY A 306 18.09 -0.11 -1.23
CA GLY A 306 19.12 -0.44 -0.23
C GLY A 306 18.51 -1.11 1.00
N SER A 307 17.39 -0.60 1.50
CA SER A 307 16.67 -1.15 2.65
C SER A 307 16.00 -2.51 2.36
N LEU A 308 15.52 -2.74 1.14
CA LEU A 308 15.07 -4.07 0.70
C LEU A 308 16.21 -5.09 0.78
N GLN A 309 17.38 -4.73 0.25
CA GLN A 309 18.56 -5.61 0.30
C GLN A 309 19.07 -5.81 1.73
N SER A 310 19.00 -4.79 2.58
CA SER A 310 19.36 -4.89 4.00
C SER A 310 18.44 -5.84 4.74
N THR A 311 17.12 -5.70 4.54
CA THR A 311 16.12 -6.61 5.11
C THR A 311 16.28 -8.04 4.59
N ASP A 312 16.59 -8.21 3.30
CA ASP A 312 16.83 -9.54 2.71
C ASP A 312 18.04 -10.22 3.36
N ARG A 313 19.18 -9.51 3.55
CA ARG A 313 20.35 -10.03 4.26
C ARG A 313 20.03 -10.42 5.71
N MET A 314 19.27 -9.59 6.43
CA MET A 314 18.80 -9.89 7.78
C MET A 314 17.99 -11.20 7.82
N LEU A 315 17.05 -11.35 6.89
CA LEU A 315 16.24 -12.57 6.75
C LEU A 315 17.07 -13.78 6.30
N GLU A 316 18.08 -13.58 5.43
CA GLU A 316 18.98 -14.64 4.98
C GLU A 316 19.81 -15.21 6.13
N GLN A 317 20.33 -14.36 7.02
CA GLN A 317 21.07 -14.78 8.20
C GLN A 317 20.24 -15.70 9.11
N ARG A 318 18.93 -15.48 9.23
CA ARG A 318 18.06 -16.28 10.09
C ARG A 318 17.46 -17.49 9.37
N TYR A 319 16.98 -17.32 8.15
CA TYR A 319 16.18 -18.32 7.42
C TYR A 319 16.91 -18.98 6.26
N GLY A 320 18.17 -18.61 6.01
CA GLY A 320 18.94 -19.09 4.88
C GLY A 320 18.68 -18.34 3.58
N ALA A 321 19.53 -18.60 2.59
CA ALA A 321 19.43 -18.01 1.26
C ALA A 321 18.16 -18.44 0.54
N ALA A 322 17.42 -17.46 0.00
CA ALA A 322 16.21 -17.68 -0.77
C ALA A 322 15.98 -16.54 -1.77
N LYS A 323 15.27 -16.83 -2.85
CA LYS A 323 14.78 -15.78 -3.76
C LYS A 323 13.52 -15.16 -3.16
N ARG A 324 13.67 -14.03 -2.48
CA ARG A 324 12.56 -13.34 -1.86
C ARG A 324 11.91 -12.34 -2.80
N ARG A 325 10.66 -12.01 -2.51
CA ARG A 325 9.85 -11.02 -3.21
C ARG A 325 9.47 -9.90 -2.24
N TYR A 326 9.28 -8.69 -2.77
CA TYR A 326 8.71 -7.61 -1.99
C TYR A 326 7.20 -7.80 -1.82
N MET A 327 6.63 -7.12 -0.84
CA MET A 327 5.19 -7.16 -0.58
C MET A 327 4.43 -6.29 -1.56
N ALA A 328 3.22 -6.72 -1.91
CA ALA A 328 2.30 -5.86 -2.64
C ALA A 328 1.93 -4.63 -1.80
N HIS A 329 1.67 -3.52 -2.48
CA HIS A 329 1.30 -2.25 -1.85
C HIS A 329 -0.20 -2.27 -1.51
N VAL A 330 -0.55 -2.98 -0.43
CA VAL A 330 -1.93 -3.27 -0.01
C VAL A 330 -2.05 -3.23 1.52
N PRO A 331 -3.27 -3.06 2.07
CA PRO A 331 -3.51 -3.23 3.50
C PRO A 331 -3.01 -4.59 3.99
N MET A 332 -2.31 -4.60 5.12
CA MET A 332 -1.74 -5.82 5.69
C MET A 332 -2.23 -6.05 7.12
N LEU A 333 -2.75 -7.24 7.38
CA LEU A 333 -3.08 -7.64 8.75
C LEU A 333 -1.80 -7.95 9.53
N MET A 334 -1.68 -7.32 10.68
CA MET A 334 -0.55 -7.47 11.59
C MET A 334 -1.01 -7.81 13.01
N GLU A 335 -0.16 -8.49 13.76
CA GLU A 335 -0.37 -8.76 15.19
C GLU A 335 0.72 -8.06 16.02
N ARG A 336 0.28 -7.31 17.04
CA ARG A 336 1.18 -6.58 17.96
C ARG A 336 2.22 -7.49 18.61
N ARG A 337 1.79 -8.69 19.03
CA ARG A 337 2.66 -9.69 19.65
C ARG A 337 3.79 -10.11 18.71
N LEU A 338 3.49 -10.38 17.44
CA LEU A 338 4.49 -10.82 16.47
C LEU A 338 5.46 -9.70 16.11
N LEU A 339 5.00 -8.45 16.11
CA LEU A 339 5.89 -7.30 15.89
C LEU A 339 6.84 -7.10 17.07
N ARG A 340 6.38 -7.29 18.32
CA ARG A 340 7.27 -7.27 19.50
C ARG A 340 8.33 -8.37 19.40
N GLU A 341 7.92 -9.57 19.03
CA GLU A 341 8.84 -10.70 18.83
C GLU A 341 9.88 -10.41 17.73
N LEU A 342 9.50 -9.76 16.63
CA LEU A 342 10.45 -9.32 15.60
C LEU A 342 11.49 -8.34 16.16
N HIS A 343 11.10 -7.41 17.02
CA HIS A 343 12.05 -6.51 17.70
C HIS A 343 13.02 -7.27 18.62
N GLU A 344 12.56 -8.33 19.28
CA GLU A 344 13.41 -9.20 20.10
C GLU A 344 14.36 -10.06 19.27
N LEU A 345 13.94 -10.47 18.07
CA LEU A 345 14.74 -11.28 17.16
C LEU A 345 15.81 -10.48 16.42
N PHE A 346 15.56 -9.20 16.12
CA PHE A 346 16.42 -8.32 15.34
C PHE A 346 16.64 -6.97 16.05
N PRO A 347 17.13 -6.97 17.30
CA PRO A 347 17.16 -5.77 18.13
C PRO A 347 18.11 -4.67 17.57
N ALA A 348 19.22 -5.06 16.97
CA ALA A 348 20.21 -4.12 16.42
C ALA A 348 19.69 -3.41 15.17
N GLU A 349 19.04 -4.15 14.28
CA GLU A 349 18.49 -3.64 13.04
C GLU A 349 17.28 -2.72 13.30
N TYR A 350 16.41 -3.10 14.24
CA TYR A 350 15.29 -2.23 14.66
C TYR A 350 15.77 -0.98 15.39
N ALA A 351 16.82 -1.07 16.22
CA ALA A 351 17.41 0.10 16.86
C ALA A 351 18.02 1.06 15.82
N THR A 352 18.72 0.53 14.82
CA THR A 352 19.29 1.31 13.72
C THR A 352 18.19 2.01 12.91
N THR A 353 17.13 1.28 12.56
CA THR A 353 15.97 1.81 11.81
C THR A 353 15.26 2.90 12.62
N SER A 354 15.00 2.65 13.91
CA SER A 354 14.35 3.60 14.81
C SER A 354 15.12 4.93 14.94
N ALA A 355 16.46 4.88 14.94
CA ALA A 355 17.30 6.06 15.02
C ALA A 355 17.37 6.87 13.70
N GLY A 356 16.83 6.33 12.62
CA GLY A 356 16.81 6.96 11.30
C GLY A 356 15.98 8.23 11.27
N ARG A 357 16.63 9.39 11.08
CA ARG A 357 15.94 10.70 10.95
C ARG A 357 15.36 10.90 9.54
N VAL A 358 15.93 10.28 8.56
CA VAL A 358 15.49 10.18 7.17
C VAL A 358 15.73 8.76 6.69
N ARG A 359 15.08 8.33 5.64
CA ARG A 359 15.23 6.98 5.08
C ARG A 359 16.69 6.64 4.79
N GLN A 360 17.12 5.46 5.26
CA GLN A 360 18.46 4.94 5.10
C GLN A 360 18.44 3.61 4.32
N PRO A 361 19.50 3.29 3.58
CA PRO A 361 19.62 2.00 2.90
C PRO A 361 19.76 0.81 3.87
N THR A 362 19.93 1.06 5.16
CA THR A 362 20.03 0.07 6.24
C THR A 362 18.71 -0.12 6.98
N ASP A 363 17.66 0.65 6.66
CA ASP A 363 16.36 0.52 7.31
C ASP A 363 15.76 -0.87 7.08
N ILE A 364 14.97 -1.35 8.04
CA ILE A 364 14.14 -2.54 7.88
C ILE A 364 12.90 -2.17 7.08
N GLN A 365 12.58 -2.97 6.08
CA GLN A 365 11.28 -2.94 5.43
C GLN A 365 10.29 -3.74 6.28
N PHE A 366 9.53 -3.03 7.08
CA PHE A 366 8.60 -3.51 8.09
C PHE A 366 7.64 -4.60 7.58
N GLN A 367 6.93 -4.33 6.49
CA GLN A 367 5.99 -5.29 5.90
C GLN A 367 6.70 -6.56 5.40
N MET A 368 7.90 -6.42 4.84
CA MET A 368 8.70 -7.53 4.36
C MET A 368 9.19 -8.39 5.53
N ALA A 369 9.74 -7.77 6.57
CA ALA A 369 10.21 -8.49 7.76
C ALA A 369 9.07 -9.30 8.39
N TYR A 370 7.89 -8.70 8.57
CA TYR A 370 6.71 -9.36 9.12
C TYR A 370 6.22 -10.52 8.25
N SER A 371 6.12 -10.31 6.94
CA SER A 371 5.63 -11.34 6.02
C SER A 371 6.55 -12.56 5.96
N TYR A 372 7.87 -12.33 5.95
CA TYR A 372 8.82 -13.45 5.95
C TYR A 372 8.95 -14.12 7.31
N PHE A 373 8.69 -13.42 8.40
CA PHE A 373 8.51 -14.04 9.71
C PHE A 373 7.32 -15.03 9.68
N ILE A 374 6.18 -14.63 9.16
CA ILE A 374 5.00 -15.52 9.01
C ILE A 374 5.32 -16.72 8.10
N THR A 375 5.96 -16.49 6.96
CA THR A 375 6.15 -17.53 5.95
C THR A 375 7.35 -18.44 6.18
N SER A 376 8.31 -18.01 7.02
CA SER A 376 9.59 -18.73 7.18
C SER A 376 9.83 -19.25 8.61
N GLU A 377 9.16 -18.66 9.63
CA GLU A 377 9.41 -19.07 11.02
C GLU A 377 8.94 -20.50 11.26
N ARG A 378 9.79 -21.24 11.94
CA ARG A 378 9.55 -22.64 12.26
C ARG A 378 9.55 -22.85 13.77
N ARG A 379 8.70 -23.74 14.24
CA ARG A 379 8.69 -24.18 15.63
C ARG A 379 9.24 -25.58 15.77
N ALA A 380 9.99 -25.82 16.81
CA ALA A 380 10.33 -27.17 17.21
C ALA A 380 9.04 -27.93 17.56
N VAL A 381 8.97 -29.19 17.17
CA VAL A 381 7.89 -30.10 17.57
C VAL A 381 8.30 -30.72 18.90
N PRO A 382 7.56 -30.50 20.01
CA PRO A 382 7.80 -31.20 21.25
C PRO A 382 7.72 -32.74 21.05
N ALA A 383 8.57 -33.49 21.73
CA ALA A 383 8.56 -34.95 21.62
C ALA A 383 7.22 -35.56 22.06
N GLU A 384 6.56 -34.91 23.03
CA GLU A 384 5.22 -35.26 23.51
C GLU A 384 4.18 -35.16 22.37
N GLN A 385 4.18 -34.02 21.67
CA GLN A 385 3.27 -33.80 20.54
C GLN A 385 3.55 -34.80 19.39
N LEU A 386 4.83 -35.07 19.13
CA LEU A 386 5.22 -36.03 18.12
C LEU A 386 4.76 -37.44 18.48
N PHE A 387 4.88 -37.80 19.78
CA PHE A 387 4.38 -39.09 20.28
C PHE A 387 2.88 -39.23 20.04
N GLU A 388 2.08 -38.24 20.45
CA GLU A 388 0.62 -38.25 20.29
C GLU A 388 0.15 -38.30 18.83
N GLU A 389 0.89 -37.66 17.93
CA GLU A 389 0.56 -37.64 16.50
C GLU A 389 0.88 -38.96 15.78
N LEU A 390 1.85 -39.72 16.28
CA LEU A 390 2.28 -40.99 15.70
C LEU A 390 1.64 -42.19 16.37
N ASP A 391 1.09 -42.07 17.59
CA ASP A 391 0.25 -43.04 18.27
C ASP A 391 -1.18 -43.00 17.70
N ILE A 392 -1.35 -43.67 16.54
CA ILE A 392 -2.59 -43.57 15.76
C ILE A 392 -3.76 -44.30 16.40
N ASP A 393 -3.50 -45.37 17.09
CA ASP A 393 -4.52 -46.16 17.79
C ASP A 393 -4.82 -45.65 19.20
N ARG A 394 -4.06 -44.59 19.64
CA ARG A 394 -4.16 -43.97 20.96
C ARG A 394 -4.00 -44.97 22.13
N SER A 395 -3.16 -45.95 21.93
CA SER A 395 -2.87 -46.95 22.95
C SER A 395 -1.98 -46.44 24.08
N GLY A 396 -1.29 -45.33 23.88
CA GLY A 396 -0.25 -44.82 24.76
C GLY A 396 1.09 -45.52 24.60
N TYR A 397 1.22 -46.31 23.51
CA TYR A 397 2.43 -47.03 23.13
C TYR A 397 2.72 -46.86 21.63
N TRP A 398 4.00 -46.88 21.27
CA TRP A 398 4.41 -47.00 19.88
C TRP A 398 4.81 -48.46 19.59
N SER A 399 4.15 -49.09 18.68
CA SER A 399 4.60 -50.34 18.11
C SER A 399 5.64 -50.09 16.98
N VAL A 400 6.50 -51.07 16.74
CA VAL A 400 7.45 -51.03 15.61
C VAL A 400 6.73 -50.84 14.29
N ASP A 401 5.53 -51.41 14.13
CA ASP A 401 4.76 -51.31 12.91
C ASP A 401 4.15 -49.90 12.74
N GLU A 402 3.68 -49.27 13.81
CA GLU A 402 3.26 -47.86 13.78
C GLU A 402 4.42 -46.94 13.42
N ILE A 403 5.59 -47.09 14.05
CA ILE A 403 6.76 -46.30 13.72
C ILE A 403 7.12 -46.43 12.24
N ARG A 404 7.12 -47.64 11.68
CA ARG A 404 7.41 -47.90 10.26
C ARG A 404 6.36 -47.29 9.33
N THR A 405 5.12 -47.25 9.75
CA THR A 405 4.00 -46.77 8.94
C THR A 405 3.87 -45.23 9.00
N THR A 406 4.08 -44.61 10.16
CA THR A 406 3.76 -43.20 10.41
C THR A 406 4.96 -42.30 10.35
N LEU A 407 6.09 -42.66 10.96
CA LEU A 407 7.29 -41.82 11.04
C LEU A 407 7.84 -41.41 9.67
N PRO A 408 7.82 -42.24 8.61
CA PRO A 408 8.23 -41.77 7.28
C PRO A 408 7.50 -40.53 6.81
N TRP A 409 6.23 -40.37 7.17
CA TRP A 409 5.33 -39.30 6.71
C TRP A 409 5.21 -38.12 7.69
N ALA A 410 5.98 -38.17 8.78
CA ALA A 410 5.99 -37.07 9.76
C ALA A 410 6.55 -35.73 9.21
N ARG A 411 7.05 -35.74 7.98
CA ARG A 411 7.51 -34.55 7.23
C ARG A 411 7.10 -34.65 5.75
N PRO A 412 7.14 -33.52 4.99
CA PRO A 412 6.72 -33.50 3.58
C PRO A 412 7.45 -34.46 2.64
N LEU A 413 8.73 -34.74 2.91
CA LEU A 413 9.51 -35.75 2.19
C LEU A 413 9.65 -36.99 3.06
N PRO A 414 9.26 -38.18 2.60
CA PRO A 414 9.33 -39.39 3.39
C PRO A 414 10.75 -39.70 3.89
N LEU A 415 10.85 -40.20 5.11
CA LEU A 415 12.11 -40.67 5.65
C LEU A 415 12.48 -42.02 5.02
N PRO A 416 13.77 -42.24 4.69
CA PRO A 416 14.25 -43.53 4.22
C PRO A 416 14.06 -44.64 5.27
N PRO A 417 13.84 -45.92 4.86
CA PRO A 417 13.61 -47.01 5.80
C PRO A 417 14.75 -47.28 6.78
N ASP A 418 16.01 -47.05 6.36
CA ASP A 418 17.20 -47.19 7.21
C ASP A 418 17.21 -46.18 8.34
N VAL A 419 16.78 -44.95 8.08
CA VAL A 419 16.63 -43.90 9.09
C VAL A 419 15.54 -44.25 10.10
N VAL A 420 14.40 -44.78 9.63
CA VAL A 420 13.31 -45.24 10.49
C VAL A 420 13.76 -46.39 11.38
N ASN A 421 14.45 -47.37 10.82
CA ASN A 421 15.00 -48.51 11.56
C ASN A 421 16.05 -48.07 12.59
N SER A 422 16.83 -47.02 12.31
CA SER A 422 17.76 -46.43 13.27
C SER A 422 17.04 -45.88 14.49
N VAL A 423 15.88 -45.23 14.33
CA VAL A 423 15.05 -44.77 15.47
C VAL A 423 14.55 -45.93 16.29
N ILE A 424 14.07 -47.01 15.63
CA ILE A 424 13.60 -48.23 16.28
C ILE A 424 14.73 -48.87 17.12
N SER A 425 15.91 -49.01 16.51
CA SER A 425 17.08 -49.57 17.21
C SER A 425 17.44 -48.72 18.44
N THR A 426 17.43 -47.40 18.32
CA THR A 426 17.71 -46.49 19.46
C THR A 426 16.68 -46.67 20.58
N LEU A 427 15.40 -46.85 20.28
CA LEU A 427 14.35 -47.11 21.26
C LEU A 427 14.51 -48.49 21.90
N GLN A 428 14.92 -49.51 21.15
CA GLN A 428 15.23 -50.85 21.66
C GLN A 428 16.42 -50.83 22.62
N ASP A 429 17.45 -50.05 22.29
CA ASP A 429 18.61 -49.87 23.17
C ASP A 429 18.20 -49.19 24.48
N CYS A 430 17.35 -48.19 24.42
CA CYS A 430 16.81 -47.52 25.64
C CYS A 430 15.92 -48.50 26.48
N SER A 431 15.24 -49.42 25.85
CA SER A 431 14.39 -50.40 26.56
C SER A 431 15.19 -51.48 27.27
N GLY A 432 16.47 -51.65 26.94
CA GLY A 432 17.32 -52.73 27.40
C GLY A 432 16.88 -54.13 26.94
N LYS A 433 15.95 -54.20 25.96
CA LYS A 433 15.35 -55.40 25.39
C LYS A 433 15.02 -55.15 23.91
N ASN A 434 15.02 -56.24 23.15
CA ASN A 434 14.53 -56.18 21.77
C ASN A 434 12.98 -56.11 21.75
N SER A 435 12.46 -54.97 22.24
CA SER A 435 11.01 -54.71 22.37
C SER A 435 10.41 -54.32 21.03
N SER A 436 9.19 -54.81 20.77
CA SER A 436 8.38 -54.40 19.62
C SER A 436 7.38 -53.28 19.95
N VAL A 437 7.31 -52.86 21.22
CA VAL A 437 6.37 -51.84 21.72
C VAL A 437 7.09 -50.96 22.73
N PHE A 438 6.90 -49.65 22.65
CA PHE A 438 7.56 -48.65 23.48
C PHE A 438 6.51 -47.74 24.13
N SER A 439 6.51 -47.69 25.48
CA SER A 439 5.60 -46.79 26.23
C SER A 439 5.96 -45.34 26.01
N ARG A 440 4.99 -44.46 26.25
CA ARG A 440 5.18 -43.00 26.20
C ARG A 440 6.34 -42.55 27.09
N GLU A 441 6.42 -43.05 28.30
CA GLU A 441 7.48 -42.73 29.24
C GLU A 441 8.86 -43.16 28.74
N LEU A 442 8.95 -44.34 28.12
CA LEU A 442 10.18 -44.82 27.53
C LEU A 442 10.63 -43.93 26.36
N VAL A 443 9.72 -43.61 25.44
CA VAL A 443 10.05 -42.79 24.29
C VAL A 443 10.51 -41.39 24.71
N LEU A 444 9.78 -40.75 25.62
CA LEU A 444 10.11 -39.41 26.10
C LEU A 444 11.35 -39.38 27.01
N GLY A 445 11.59 -40.45 27.78
CA GLY A 445 12.76 -40.59 28.62
C GLY A 445 14.03 -41.02 27.89
N CYS A 446 13.93 -41.53 26.66
CA CYS A 446 15.08 -41.94 25.84
C CYS A 446 15.71 -40.72 25.17
N ALA A 447 16.67 -40.07 25.82
CA ALA A 447 17.33 -38.86 25.28
C ALA A 447 17.92 -39.03 23.87
N PRO A 448 18.60 -40.15 23.51
CA PRO A 448 19.09 -40.38 22.17
C PRO A 448 17.96 -40.40 21.12
N ALA A 449 16.86 -41.12 21.40
CA ALA A 449 15.72 -41.20 20.50
C ALA A 449 15.01 -39.87 20.34
N THR A 450 14.75 -39.14 21.43
CA THR A 450 14.14 -37.80 21.34
C THR A 450 15.01 -36.79 20.60
N HIS A 451 16.33 -36.87 20.76
CA HIS A 451 17.27 -36.06 20.01
C HIS A 451 17.22 -36.37 18.49
N GLN A 452 17.26 -37.67 18.16
CA GLN A 452 17.17 -38.14 16.78
C GLN A 452 15.82 -37.75 16.14
N LEU A 453 14.71 -37.95 16.83
CA LEU A 453 13.38 -37.53 16.37
C LEU A 453 13.31 -36.01 16.14
N ARG A 454 13.86 -35.19 17.03
CA ARG A 454 13.96 -33.75 16.82
C ARG A 454 14.78 -33.36 15.59
N GLN A 455 15.85 -34.08 15.31
CA GLN A 455 16.63 -33.85 14.09
C GLN A 455 15.88 -34.26 12.80
N LEU A 456 15.18 -35.39 12.83
CA LEU A 456 14.49 -35.97 11.67
C LEU A 456 13.20 -35.24 11.31
N VAL A 457 12.35 -35.03 12.31
CA VAL A 457 11.04 -34.37 12.14
C VAL A 457 11.16 -32.88 12.41
N GLY A 458 12.03 -32.53 13.27
CA GLY A 458 12.70 -31.28 13.62
C GLY A 458 11.81 -30.09 13.84
N THR A 459 11.37 -29.48 12.79
CA THR A 459 10.64 -28.22 12.90
C THR A 459 9.50 -28.16 11.88
N ARG A 460 8.40 -27.57 12.28
CA ARG A 460 7.25 -27.34 11.38
C ARG A 460 7.07 -25.84 11.17
N PRO A 461 6.44 -25.40 10.05
CA PRO A 461 6.02 -24.01 9.92
C PRO A 461 5.24 -23.61 11.17
N ARG A 462 5.61 -22.45 11.74
CA ARG A 462 4.94 -21.94 12.94
C ARG A 462 3.56 -21.40 12.63
N PHE A 463 3.41 -20.82 11.44
CA PHE A 463 2.19 -20.22 10.96
C PHE A 463 1.70 -20.91 9.70
N ARG A 464 0.39 -20.88 9.48
CA ARG A 464 -0.22 -21.21 8.21
C ARG A 464 -0.36 -19.94 7.38
N TYR A 465 -0.10 -20.02 6.10
CA TYR A 465 -0.29 -18.89 5.19
C TYR A 465 -0.66 -19.36 3.80
N ARG A 466 -1.32 -18.48 3.07
CA ARG A 466 -1.55 -18.60 1.63
C ARG A 466 -1.09 -17.33 0.93
N LEU A 467 -0.70 -17.44 -0.32
CA LEU A 467 -0.43 -16.28 -1.16
C LEU A 467 -1.75 -15.74 -1.71
N GLY A 468 -1.95 -14.45 -1.53
CA GLY A 468 -3.10 -13.75 -2.08
C GLY A 468 -3.05 -13.72 -3.61
N PRO A 469 -4.20 -13.89 -4.30
CA PRO A 469 -4.29 -13.84 -5.75
C PRO A 469 -3.78 -12.50 -6.32
N ARG A 470 -3.09 -12.56 -7.47
CA ARG A 470 -2.50 -11.36 -8.11
C ARG A 470 -3.58 -10.39 -8.60
N GLU A 471 -4.73 -10.87 -8.99
CA GLU A 471 -5.89 -10.10 -9.45
C GLU A 471 -6.58 -9.32 -8.33
N HIS A 472 -6.31 -9.62 -7.06
CA HIS A 472 -6.91 -8.90 -5.93
C HIS A 472 -6.32 -7.51 -5.73
N TRP A 473 -5.21 -7.18 -6.36
CA TRP A 473 -4.57 -5.90 -6.13
C TRP A 473 -3.94 -5.30 -7.39
N ARG A 474 -3.87 -3.98 -7.41
CA ARG A 474 -3.21 -3.21 -8.47
C ARG A 474 -2.51 -2.00 -7.87
N MET A 475 -1.24 -1.85 -8.22
CA MET A 475 -0.50 -0.61 -8.03
C MET A 475 -0.41 0.09 -9.37
N THR A 476 -0.89 1.31 -9.44
CA THR A 476 -0.88 2.15 -10.64
C THR A 476 0.15 3.25 -10.47
N THR A 477 1.26 3.18 -11.19
CA THR A 477 2.24 4.26 -11.25
C THR A 477 1.71 5.32 -12.22
N LEU A 478 1.40 6.49 -11.70
CA LEU A 478 0.91 7.61 -12.47
C LEU A 478 2.05 8.27 -13.23
N ARG A 479 1.91 8.35 -14.54
CA ARG A 479 2.88 8.97 -15.42
C ARG A 479 2.63 10.48 -15.51
N PRO A 480 3.68 11.27 -15.78
CA PRO A 480 3.57 12.73 -15.79
C PRO A 480 2.78 13.30 -16.98
N ASP A 481 2.49 12.50 -18.00
CA ASP A 481 1.61 12.90 -19.12
C ASP A 481 0.14 12.75 -18.68
N PRO A 482 -0.63 13.84 -18.52
CA PRO A 482 -2.00 13.80 -18.03
C PRO A 482 -2.92 12.87 -18.84
N TYR A 483 -2.76 12.83 -20.16
CA TYR A 483 -3.58 11.95 -21.01
C TYR A 483 -3.31 10.46 -20.74
N VAL A 484 -2.04 10.11 -20.49
CA VAL A 484 -1.66 8.73 -20.17
C VAL A 484 -2.15 8.38 -18.76
N ALA A 485 -1.95 9.29 -17.79
CA ALA A 485 -2.43 9.11 -16.42
C ALA A 485 -3.95 8.94 -16.37
N ALA A 486 -4.71 9.75 -17.12
CA ALA A 486 -6.16 9.61 -17.25
C ALA A 486 -6.56 8.21 -17.76
N GLY A 487 -5.85 7.68 -18.76
CA GLY A 487 -6.08 6.33 -19.28
C GLY A 487 -5.81 5.25 -18.24
N ASP A 488 -4.72 5.37 -17.48
CA ASP A 488 -4.36 4.44 -16.41
C ASP A 488 -5.38 4.48 -15.26
N LEU A 489 -5.83 5.68 -14.86
CA LEU A 489 -6.87 5.89 -13.86
C LEU A 489 -8.22 5.32 -14.29
N CYS A 490 -8.65 5.59 -15.53
CA CYS A 490 -9.88 5.03 -16.09
C CYS A 490 -9.89 3.50 -16.06
N LYS A 491 -8.77 2.87 -16.42
CA LYS A 491 -8.65 1.41 -16.36
C LYS A 491 -8.74 0.88 -14.93
N ALA A 492 -8.15 1.59 -13.96
CA ALA A 492 -8.22 1.22 -12.55
C ALA A 492 -9.65 1.28 -11.99
N VAL A 493 -10.46 2.19 -12.50
CA VAL A 493 -11.85 2.43 -12.06
C VAL A 493 -12.85 1.49 -12.70
N ARG A 494 -12.70 1.18 -13.99
CA ARG A 494 -13.64 0.30 -14.72
C ARG A 494 -13.63 -1.14 -14.20
N ASP A 495 -12.48 -1.61 -13.75
CA ASP A 495 -12.30 -2.96 -13.22
C ASP A 495 -11.43 -2.86 -11.95
N PRO A 496 -12.01 -2.36 -10.84
CA PRO A 496 -11.27 -2.20 -9.60
C PRO A 496 -10.97 -3.56 -8.98
N PRO A 497 -9.71 -3.85 -8.60
CA PRO A 497 -9.39 -5.01 -7.78
C PRO A 497 -9.92 -4.80 -6.36
N ARG A 498 -9.64 -5.70 -5.41
CA ARG A 498 -10.00 -5.47 -3.99
C ARG A 498 -9.20 -4.34 -3.36
N PHE A 499 -7.92 -4.23 -3.77
CA PHE A 499 -6.99 -3.23 -3.25
C PHE A 499 -6.35 -2.47 -4.41
N SER A 500 -6.33 -1.16 -4.30
CA SER A 500 -5.65 -0.28 -5.24
C SER A 500 -4.68 0.65 -4.51
N ALA A 501 -3.56 0.95 -5.13
CA ALA A 501 -2.65 1.99 -4.71
C ALA A 501 -2.23 2.83 -5.92
N PHE A 502 -2.03 4.14 -5.70
CA PHE A 502 -1.61 5.07 -6.74
C PHE A 502 -0.28 5.70 -6.35
N ASN A 503 0.76 5.39 -7.09
CA ASN A 503 2.09 5.93 -6.83
C ASN A 503 2.39 7.11 -7.77
N ASN A 504 2.74 8.25 -7.19
CA ASN A 504 3.08 9.47 -7.90
C ASN A 504 4.61 9.55 -8.12
N GLU A 505 5.09 9.10 -9.28
CA GLU A 505 6.50 9.22 -9.65
C GLU A 505 6.78 10.51 -10.45
N PHE A 506 6.67 11.67 -9.81
CA PHE A 506 6.89 12.97 -10.45
C PHE A 506 8.27 13.59 -10.17
N SER A 507 9.26 12.80 -9.76
CA SER A 507 10.62 13.29 -9.52
C SER A 507 11.26 13.84 -10.79
N GLY A 508 11.63 15.11 -10.77
CA GLY A 508 12.34 15.77 -11.89
C GLY A 508 11.44 16.30 -13.03
N ILE A 509 10.13 16.41 -12.82
CA ILE A 509 9.16 16.84 -13.83
C ILE A 509 8.66 18.26 -13.53
N ASP A 510 8.25 18.96 -14.60
CA ASP A 510 7.59 20.25 -14.49
C ASP A 510 6.38 20.18 -13.53
N GLY A 511 6.40 21.03 -12.51
CA GLY A 511 5.39 21.05 -11.45
C GLY A 511 3.95 21.26 -11.94
N SER A 512 3.76 21.79 -13.16
CA SER A 512 2.44 21.98 -13.76
C SER A 512 1.79 20.65 -14.16
N SER A 513 2.54 19.73 -14.76
CA SER A 513 2.06 18.41 -15.17
C SER A 513 1.76 17.51 -13.97
N ALA A 514 2.63 17.55 -12.94
CA ALA A 514 2.42 16.83 -11.69
C ALA A 514 1.13 17.27 -10.98
N LEU A 515 0.89 18.59 -10.90
CA LEU A 515 -0.32 19.15 -10.30
C LEU A 515 -1.58 18.73 -11.05
N GLU A 516 -1.53 18.67 -12.39
CA GLU A 516 -2.68 18.29 -13.20
C GLU A 516 -3.02 16.81 -13.00
N VAL A 517 -2.04 15.91 -13.00
CA VAL A 517 -2.25 14.47 -12.73
C VAL A 517 -2.79 14.25 -11.31
N SER A 518 -2.28 14.97 -10.31
CA SER A 518 -2.84 14.91 -8.95
C SER A 518 -4.30 15.34 -8.89
N ARG A 519 -4.69 16.37 -9.64
CA ARG A 519 -6.10 16.80 -9.75
C ARG A 519 -6.99 15.76 -10.43
N GLU A 520 -6.48 15.09 -11.46
CA GLU A 520 -7.18 14.00 -12.13
C GLU A 520 -7.39 12.82 -11.18
N LEU A 521 -6.38 12.43 -10.42
CA LEU A 521 -6.48 11.42 -9.37
C LEU A 521 -7.56 11.79 -8.35
N GLN A 522 -7.49 12.98 -7.78
CA GLN A 522 -8.50 13.47 -6.84
C GLN A 522 -9.92 13.47 -7.42
N TYR A 523 -10.07 13.87 -8.68
CA TYR A 523 -11.37 13.89 -9.34
C TYR A 523 -11.98 12.48 -9.44
N ILE A 524 -11.20 11.50 -9.88
CA ILE A 524 -11.65 10.11 -10.00
C ILE A 524 -11.95 9.50 -8.63
N LEU A 525 -11.05 9.64 -7.67
CA LEU A 525 -11.23 9.06 -6.34
C LEU A 525 -12.45 9.67 -5.62
N ARG A 526 -12.72 10.97 -5.82
CA ARG A 526 -13.94 11.61 -5.31
C ARG A 526 -15.20 11.18 -6.03
N ALA A 527 -15.10 10.73 -7.27
CA ALA A 527 -16.25 10.13 -7.99
C ALA A 527 -16.54 8.73 -7.47
N LEU A 528 -15.51 7.94 -7.17
CA LEU A 528 -15.62 6.60 -6.58
C LEU A 528 -16.17 6.65 -5.14
N PHE A 529 -15.64 7.55 -4.33
CA PHE A 529 -15.97 7.71 -2.91
C PHE A 529 -16.63 9.06 -2.66
N ASN A 530 -17.79 9.27 -3.25
CA ASN A 530 -18.47 10.57 -3.28
C ASN A 530 -19.21 10.92 -1.96
N LYS A 531 -19.50 9.92 -1.12
CA LYS A 531 -20.13 10.14 0.19
C LYS A 531 -19.05 10.46 1.23
N PRO A 532 -19.17 11.57 1.99
CA PRO A 532 -18.28 11.82 3.12
C PRO A 532 -18.35 10.69 4.14
N SER A 533 -17.21 10.33 4.73
CA SER A 533 -17.17 9.41 5.86
C SER A 533 -17.58 10.10 7.15
N GLN A 534 -17.92 9.31 8.18
CA GLN A 534 -18.20 9.81 9.51
C GLN A 534 -17.03 10.57 10.17
N PHE A 535 -15.82 10.39 9.62
CA PHE A 535 -14.61 11.03 10.13
C PHE A 535 -14.41 12.45 9.63
N GLU A 536 -15.27 12.94 8.75
CA GLU A 536 -15.16 14.27 8.17
C GLU A 536 -16.05 15.25 8.92
N LYS A 537 -15.51 16.42 9.23
CA LYS A 537 -16.31 17.53 9.75
C LYS A 537 -17.49 17.81 8.81
N ASN A 538 -18.68 17.93 9.34
CA ASN A 538 -19.83 18.38 8.56
C ASN A 538 -19.48 19.72 7.91
N SER A 539 -19.60 19.79 6.60
CA SER A 539 -19.50 21.06 5.89
C SER A 539 -20.69 21.91 6.32
N SER A 540 -20.45 22.86 7.24
CA SER A 540 -21.41 23.88 7.61
C SER A 540 -21.72 24.81 6.43
#